data_9bc54f3126db2c6c7db711f354af6bca
#
_entry.id   9bc54f3126db2c6c7db711f354af6bca
#
_cell.length_a   1.000
_cell.length_b   1.000
_cell.length_c   1.000
_cell.angle_alpha   90.00
_cell.angle_beta   90.00
_cell.angle_gamma   90.00
#
_symmetry.space_group_name_H-M   'P 1'
#
loop_
_entity.id
_entity.type
_entity.pdbx_description
1 polymer ?
#
loop_
_entity_poly.entity_id
_entity_poly.type
_entity_poly.pdbx_seq_one_letter_code
_entity_poly.pdbx_strand_id
1 'polypeptide(L)'
;MSKNFLTHIKDRFGDGRYEGDQFGGAGGHDGTGLPTGTPGNFMFATGVECSYPTIANGTIRRDLLAETDHYNRYREDLGLVKEMGLKVLRYNLPYYLIHKGPGQFDWEFADLAMAEIKRLGITPILDLMHFGVPDWIGNFQNPELPVHFAEYCGAVAQRYPWVRFYTPVNEIYVTARASAKDGIWNEQLKDDRAFITAMKHITAASIMGNQQIARYRPDCIIVQSESAEYIHEMRAVESAEIRLQNKLRFLSLDLLYAHTIDAEVLLYCLDNGMTREEMKWFMAGEPPGYQIMGNDYYGRNEKIIKPNGDLCEAEDVLGWYTMTKQYYERYRKPVFHTETNTFNAKDAECWLWKQWVNVQRIRQDGVPVVGFTWYSLLDQLDWDISLREKRLKVNACGLYDLDRKIRPVGESYKMMIEEFGQITVVPHAEMFEFTSRPATLKVEK
;
A
#
# COMPACT_ATOMS: atom_id res chain seq x y z
N MET A 1 -31.45 12.52 4.79
CA MET A 1 -30.11 12.68 4.20
C MET A 1 -29.20 11.71 4.93
N SER A 2 -28.53 10.80 4.23
CA SER A 2 -27.52 9.92 4.89
C SER A 2 -26.40 10.80 5.43
N LYS A 3 -25.93 10.51 6.64
CA LYS A 3 -24.75 11.18 7.22
C LYS A 3 -23.54 10.93 6.32
N ASN A 4 -22.69 11.94 6.09
CA ASN A 4 -21.43 11.74 5.40
C ASN A 4 -20.38 11.15 6.36
N PHE A 5 -19.25 10.67 5.85
CA PHE A 5 -18.24 10.01 6.67
C PHE A 5 -17.66 10.92 7.77
N LEU A 6 -17.57 12.23 7.54
CA LEU A 6 -17.13 13.19 8.57
C LEU A 6 -18.05 13.22 9.77
N THR A 7 -19.37 13.08 9.56
CA THR A 7 -20.33 13.01 10.66
C THR A 7 -20.07 11.79 11.53
N HIS A 8 -19.84 10.62 10.91
CA HIS A 8 -19.55 9.40 11.64
C HIS A 8 -18.21 9.48 12.40
N ILE A 9 -17.16 10.10 11.79
CA ILE A 9 -15.91 10.37 12.48
C ILE A 9 -16.13 11.28 13.69
N LYS A 10 -16.82 12.41 13.51
CA LYS A 10 -17.11 13.36 14.61
C LYS A 10 -17.90 12.71 15.74
N ASP A 11 -18.90 11.91 15.43
CA ASP A 11 -19.72 11.21 16.42
C ASP A 11 -18.89 10.22 17.28
N ARG A 12 -17.86 9.57 16.69
CA ARG A 12 -17.06 8.53 17.37
C ARG A 12 -15.74 9.02 17.95
N PHE A 13 -15.07 9.95 17.27
CA PHE A 13 -13.69 10.36 17.56
C PHE A 13 -13.51 11.89 17.73
N GLY A 14 -14.57 12.67 17.80
CA GLY A 14 -14.48 14.14 17.82
C GLY A 14 -14.13 14.71 16.45
N ASP A 15 -13.36 15.82 16.40
CA ASP A 15 -13.01 16.45 15.11
C ASP A 15 -12.11 15.59 14.20
N GLY A 16 -11.66 14.44 14.69
CA GLY A 16 -11.14 13.32 13.91
C GLY A 16 -9.78 13.52 13.25
N ARG A 17 -9.21 14.73 13.29
CA ARG A 17 -7.82 14.97 12.86
C ARG A 17 -6.95 15.19 14.09
N TYR A 18 -5.75 14.67 13.98
CA TYR A 18 -4.71 14.79 14.98
C TYR A 18 -4.28 16.25 15.14
N GLU A 19 -4.43 16.81 16.34
CA GLU A 19 -3.76 18.05 16.74
C GLU A 19 -2.43 17.66 17.40
N GLY A 20 -1.32 18.08 16.78
CA GLY A 20 0.04 17.56 16.94
C GLY A 20 0.68 17.47 18.33
N ASP A 21 -0.03 17.91 19.41
CA ASP A 21 0.58 18.00 20.75
C ASP A 21 0.19 16.86 21.72
N GLN A 22 -0.65 15.89 21.32
CA GLN A 22 -1.14 14.85 22.23
C GLN A 22 -0.24 13.62 22.36
N PHE A 23 0.73 13.42 21.45
CA PHE A 23 1.70 12.32 21.52
C PHE A 23 3.10 12.91 21.65
N GLY A 24 3.48 13.18 22.88
CA GLY A 24 4.80 13.73 23.21
C GLY A 24 5.92 12.80 22.74
N GLY A 25 6.87 13.37 22.04
CA GLY A 25 8.16 12.79 21.81
C GLY A 25 8.33 12.19 20.43
N ALA A 26 9.03 12.92 19.57
CA ALA A 26 9.79 12.30 18.50
C ALA A 26 10.66 11.19 19.12
N GLY A 27 10.33 9.94 18.80
CA GLY A 27 11.20 8.81 19.15
C GLY A 27 12.60 9.14 18.67
N GLY A 28 13.61 8.90 19.51
CA GLY A 28 14.99 9.18 19.15
C GLY A 28 15.31 8.54 17.80
N HIS A 29 15.96 9.28 16.92
CA HIS A 29 16.44 8.77 15.63
C HIS A 29 17.88 8.28 15.83
N ASP A 30 18.23 7.16 15.21
CA ASP A 30 19.57 6.54 15.29
C ASP A 30 20.60 7.19 14.33
N GLY A 31 20.33 8.37 13.82
CA GLY A 31 21.15 9.05 12.81
C GLY A 31 20.91 8.61 11.37
N THR A 32 20.06 7.61 11.14
CA THR A 32 19.64 7.16 9.79
C THR A 32 18.42 7.90 9.27
N GLY A 33 17.83 8.79 10.09
CA GLY A 33 16.53 9.42 9.83
C GLY A 33 15.35 8.49 10.08
N LEU A 34 15.60 7.22 10.45
CA LEU A 34 14.60 6.24 10.82
C LEU A 34 14.44 6.22 12.36
N PRO A 35 13.26 5.88 12.89
CA PRO A 35 13.05 5.72 14.33
C PRO A 35 14.01 4.70 14.94
N THR A 36 14.47 4.93 16.18
CA THR A 36 15.33 3.98 16.90
C THR A 36 14.74 2.57 16.89
N GLY A 37 15.61 1.58 16.59
CA GLY A 37 15.20 0.18 16.48
C GLY A 37 14.59 -0.21 15.11
N THR A 38 14.58 0.69 14.14
CA THR A 38 14.40 0.31 12.73
C THR A 38 15.67 -0.41 12.27
N PRO A 39 15.56 -1.49 11.44
CA PRO A 39 16.74 -2.09 10.88
C PRO A 39 17.58 -1.04 10.15
N GLY A 40 18.81 -0.80 10.58
CA GLY A 40 19.75 0.10 9.90
C GLY A 40 20.18 -0.42 8.54
N ASN A 41 19.81 -1.66 8.21
CA ASN A 41 20.10 -2.33 6.97
C ASN A 41 18.91 -2.24 6.01
N PHE A 42 19.20 -2.27 4.74
CA PHE A 42 18.20 -2.36 3.67
C PHE A 42 17.30 -3.60 3.87
N MET A 43 16.00 -3.43 3.70
CA MET A 43 15.00 -4.47 3.94
C MET A 43 14.70 -5.24 2.66
N PHE A 44 15.25 -6.45 2.52
CA PHE A 44 14.73 -7.41 1.55
C PHE A 44 13.49 -8.08 2.13
N ALA A 45 12.41 -8.11 1.36
CA ALA A 45 11.12 -8.62 1.80
C ALA A 45 10.43 -9.47 0.72
N THR A 46 9.46 -10.23 1.14
CA THR A 46 8.42 -10.81 0.28
C THR A 46 7.06 -10.56 0.92
N GLY A 47 5.98 -10.90 0.20
CA GLY A 47 4.62 -10.87 0.73
C GLY A 47 3.91 -12.19 0.48
N VAL A 48 2.91 -12.50 1.29
CA VAL A 48 1.96 -13.57 0.99
C VAL A 48 0.78 -12.93 0.26
N GLU A 49 0.44 -13.46 -0.94
CA GLU A 49 -0.73 -12.96 -1.68
C GLU A 49 -2.00 -13.16 -0.86
N CYS A 50 -2.71 -12.09 -0.61
CA CYS A 50 -3.71 -12.02 0.43
C CYS A 50 -4.99 -11.27 0.03
N SER A 51 -5.16 -10.99 -1.26
CA SER A 51 -6.32 -10.24 -1.76
C SER A 51 -7.63 -10.95 -1.46
N TYR A 52 -8.64 -10.16 -1.03
CA TYR A 52 -9.96 -10.68 -0.71
C TYR A 52 -11.12 -9.80 -1.19
N PRO A 53 -11.09 -9.28 -2.45
CA PRO A 53 -12.23 -8.53 -2.98
C PRO A 53 -13.44 -9.45 -3.16
N THR A 54 -14.63 -8.84 -3.26
CA THR A 54 -15.82 -9.54 -3.74
C THR A 54 -16.01 -9.29 -5.23
N ILE A 55 -16.59 -10.28 -5.93
CA ILE A 55 -16.96 -10.21 -7.35
C ILE A 55 -18.40 -10.69 -7.53
N ALA A 56 -18.90 -10.71 -8.76
CA ALA A 56 -20.26 -11.14 -9.08
C ALA A 56 -21.33 -10.41 -8.21
N ASN A 57 -21.24 -9.07 -8.19
CA ASN A 57 -22.11 -8.19 -7.40
C ASN A 57 -22.09 -8.52 -5.89
N GLY A 58 -20.91 -8.79 -5.35
CA GLY A 58 -20.71 -9.06 -3.93
C GLY A 58 -21.04 -10.49 -3.46
N THR A 59 -21.45 -11.38 -4.40
CA THR A 59 -21.88 -12.74 -4.04
C THR A 59 -20.73 -13.74 -3.88
N ILE A 60 -19.58 -13.47 -4.47
CA ILE A 60 -18.39 -14.32 -4.41
C ILE A 60 -17.25 -13.53 -3.81
N ARG A 61 -16.75 -13.97 -2.67
CA ARG A 61 -15.48 -13.47 -2.12
C ARG A 61 -14.33 -14.27 -2.70
N ARG A 62 -13.35 -13.56 -3.22
CA ARG A 62 -12.03 -14.13 -3.47
C ARG A 62 -11.29 -14.11 -2.13
N ASP A 63 -10.60 -15.16 -1.83
CA ASP A 63 -9.75 -15.25 -0.64
C ASP A 63 -8.48 -16.00 -1.03
N LEU A 64 -7.46 -15.24 -1.38
CA LEU A 64 -6.23 -15.81 -1.94
C LEU A 64 -5.44 -16.60 -0.90
N LEU A 65 -5.59 -16.30 0.40
CA LEU A 65 -5.02 -17.13 1.47
C LEU A 65 -5.67 -18.51 1.51
N ALA A 66 -7.01 -18.59 1.37
CA ALA A 66 -7.71 -19.86 1.29
C ALA A 66 -7.44 -20.60 -0.03
N GLU A 67 -7.45 -19.86 -1.15
CA GLU A 67 -7.28 -20.43 -2.49
C GLU A 67 -5.87 -20.99 -2.73
N THR A 68 -4.84 -20.48 -2.02
CA THR A 68 -3.46 -21.01 -2.02
C THR A 68 -3.17 -21.98 -0.87
N ASP A 69 -4.18 -22.34 -0.09
CA ASP A 69 -4.09 -23.23 1.07
C ASP A 69 -3.22 -22.70 2.22
N HIS A 70 -3.02 -21.35 2.27
CA HIS A 70 -2.17 -20.74 3.29
C HIS A 70 -2.70 -20.96 4.71
N TYR A 71 -4.00 -20.95 4.93
CA TYR A 71 -4.59 -21.16 6.27
C TYR A 71 -4.18 -22.49 6.89
N ASN A 72 -4.03 -23.55 6.09
CA ASN A 72 -3.60 -24.87 6.57
C ASN A 72 -2.07 -24.99 6.61
N ARG A 73 -1.37 -24.31 5.67
CA ARG A 73 0.08 -24.44 5.47
C ARG A 73 0.89 -23.23 5.95
N TYR A 74 0.32 -22.33 6.73
CA TYR A 74 0.97 -21.07 7.15
C TYR A 74 2.33 -21.29 7.81
N ARG A 75 2.52 -22.37 8.59
CA ARG A 75 3.81 -22.67 9.22
C ARG A 75 4.88 -23.05 8.20
N GLU A 76 4.50 -23.80 7.17
CA GLU A 76 5.38 -24.15 6.06
C GLU A 76 5.74 -22.90 5.28
N ASP A 77 4.75 -22.10 4.86
CA ASP A 77 4.95 -20.88 4.10
C ASP A 77 5.82 -19.86 4.84
N LEU A 78 5.58 -19.66 6.13
CA LEU A 78 6.42 -18.79 6.97
C LEU A 78 7.84 -19.37 7.17
N GLY A 79 7.97 -20.69 7.17
CA GLY A 79 9.26 -21.39 7.18
C GLY A 79 10.08 -21.08 5.92
N LEU A 80 9.43 -21.04 4.74
CA LEU A 80 10.08 -20.68 3.47
C LEU A 80 10.65 -19.26 3.49
N VAL A 81 9.97 -18.30 4.11
CA VAL A 81 10.48 -16.93 4.29
C VAL A 81 11.82 -16.96 5.02
N LYS A 82 11.91 -17.76 6.09
CA LYS A 82 13.15 -17.93 6.87
C LYS A 82 14.24 -18.65 6.08
N GLU A 83 13.88 -19.69 5.33
CA GLU A 83 14.80 -20.46 4.49
C GLU A 83 15.41 -19.59 3.36
N MET A 84 14.60 -18.67 2.82
CA MET A 84 15.05 -17.67 1.84
C MET A 84 16.09 -16.69 2.40
N GLY A 85 16.29 -16.63 3.73
CA GLY A 85 17.14 -15.65 4.39
C GLY A 85 16.47 -14.29 4.63
N LEU A 86 15.18 -14.18 4.35
CA LEU A 86 14.40 -12.96 4.55
C LEU A 86 14.14 -12.70 6.04
N LYS A 87 14.21 -11.43 6.42
CA LYS A 87 13.93 -10.94 7.78
C LYS A 87 12.64 -10.13 7.86
N VAL A 88 12.11 -9.68 6.71
CA VAL A 88 10.93 -8.84 6.61
C VAL A 88 9.88 -9.51 5.74
N LEU A 89 8.63 -9.47 6.18
CA LEU A 89 7.49 -10.05 5.48
C LEU A 89 6.33 -9.07 5.47
N ARG A 90 5.81 -8.73 4.28
CA ARG A 90 4.49 -8.12 4.17
C ARG A 90 3.44 -9.19 4.41
N TYR A 91 2.66 -9.03 5.46
CA TYR A 91 1.71 -10.04 5.90
C TYR A 91 0.34 -9.43 6.18
N ASN A 92 -0.68 -9.93 5.50
CA ASN A 92 -2.04 -9.48 5.72
C ASN A 92 -2.68 -10.23 6.91
N LEU A 93 -3.37 -9.46 7.73
CA LEU A 93 -4.35 -10.01 8.65
C LEU A 93 -5.73 -9.93 7.98
N PRO A 94 -6.42 -11.07 7.75
CA PRO A 94 -7.65 -11.10 6.95
C PRO A 94 -8.79 -10.35 7.63
N TYR A 95 -8.90 -9.05 7.34
CA TYR A 95 -9.82 -8.09 7.98
C TYR A 95 -11.26 -8.62 8.03
N TYR A 96 -11.74 -9.19 6.93
CA TYR A 96 -13.11 -9.71 6.84
C TYR A 96 -13.36 -10.94 7.73
N LEU A 97 -12.31 -11.72 8.05
CA LEU A 97 -12.42 -12.84 9.00
C LEU A 97 -12.31 -12.38 10.44
N ILE A 98 -11.53 -11.35 10.71
CA ILE A 98 -11.26 -10.90 12.07
C ILE A 98 -12.38 -10.00 12.58
N HIS A 99 -12.79 -8.98 11.82
CA HIS A 99 -13.77 -7.99 12.30
C HIS A 99 -15.20 -8.42 11.96
N LYS A 100 -15.87 -9.04 12.90
CA LYS A 100 -17.22 -9.63 12.74
C LYS A 100 -18.37 -8.64 12.96
N GLY A 101 -18.10 -7.49 13.54
CA GLY A 101 -19.06 -6.42 13.86
C GLY A 101 -18.42 -5.40 14.78
N PRO A 102 -19.07 -4.27 15.07
CA PRO A 102 -18.55 -3.26 15.98
C PRO A 102 -18.18 -3.87 17.35
N GLY A 103 -16.88 -3.75 17.73
CA GLY A 103 -16.34 -4.32 18.95
C GLY A 103 -16.20 -5.86 18.96
N GLN A 104 -16.46 -6.55 17.85
CA GLN A 104 -16.44 -8.00 17.77
C GLN A 104 -15.32 -8.49 16.86
N PHE A 105 -14.37 -9.22 17.44
CA PHE A 105 -13.18 -9.69 16.73
C PHE A 105 -12.98 -11.20 16.94
N ASP A 106 -12.65 -11.88 15.85
CA ASP A 106 -12.19 -13.25 15.82
C ASP A 106 -10.70 -13.30 15.50
N TRP A 107 -9.89 -13.68 16.48
CA TRP A 107 -8.43 -13.64 16.36
C TRP A 107 -7.81 -15.02 16.14
N GLU A 108 -8.60 -16.08 16.00
CA GLU A 108 -8.10 -17.46 16.04
C GLU A 108 -6.94 -17.68 15.06
N PHE A 109 -7.15 -17.45 13.78
CA PHE A 109 -6.09 -17.64 12.80
C PHE A 109 -4.97 -16.57 12.94
N ALA A 110 -5.35 -15.33 13.19
CA ALA A 110 -4.38 -14.24 13.31
C ALA A 110 -3.37 -14.50 14.45
N ASP A 111 -3.83 -14.97 15.59
CA ASP A 111 -2.96 -15.31 16.73
C ASP A 111 -1.98 -16.44 16.38
N LEU A 112 -2.44 -17.47 15.67
CA LEU A 112 -1.59 -18.59 15.24
C LEU A 112 -0.48 -18.12 14.30
N ALA A 113 -0.84 -17.33 13.29
CA ALA A 113 0.12 -16.80 12.31
C ALA A 113 1.11 -15.82 12.94
N MET A 114 0.62 -14.90 13.77
CA MET A 114 1.47 -13.89 14.43
C MET A 114 2.40 -14.49 15.46
N ALA A 115 1.97 -15.56 16.17
CA ALA A 115 2.84 -16.31 17.06
C ALA A 115 3.98 -17.00 16.29
N GLU A 116 3.69 -17.56 15.12
CA GLU A 116 4.69 -18.22 14.29
C GLU A 116 5.69 -17.20 13.68
N ILE A 117 5.21 -16.06 13.16
CA ILE A 117 6.06 -14.94 12.67
C ILE A 117 7.03 -14.50 13.78
N LYS A 118 6.50 -14.31 15.00
CA LYS A 118 7.32 -13.94 16.17
C LYS A 118 8.32 -15.03 16.53
N ARG A 119 7.91 -16.31 16.53
CA ARG A 119 8.79 -17.46 16.81
C ARG A 119 9.95 -17.57 15.83
N LEU A 120 9.71 -17.30 14.55
CA LEU A 120 10.71 -17.30 13.49
C LEU A 120 11.64 -16.08 13.50
N GLY A 121 11.32 -15.05 14.29
CA GLY A 121 12.05 -13.79 14.33
C GLY A 121 11.92 -12.96 13.05
N ILE A 122 10.79 -13.08 12.36
CA ILE A 122 10.47 -12.30 11.18
C ILE A 122 9.84 -10.98 11.61
N THR A 123 10.24 -9.88 10.99
CA THR A 123 9.64 -8.56 11.17
C THR A 123 8.46 -8.41 10.21
N PRO A 124 7.21 -8.37 10.67
CA PRO A 124 6.07 -8.16 9.79
C PRO A 124 5.89 -6.68 9.45
N ILE A 125 5.54 -6.41 8.20
CA ILE A 125 4.82 -5.21 7.79
C ILE A 125 3.36 -5.65 7.68
N LEU A 126 2.53 -5.27 8.67
CA LEU A 126 1.14 -5.72 8.70
C LEU A 126 0.29 -4.92 7.71
N ASP A 127 -0.21 -5.62 6.71
CA ASP A 127 -1.20 -5.11 5.77
C ASP A 127 -2.60 -5.37 6.36
N LEU A 128 -3.39 -4.32 6.56
CA LEU A 128 -4.63 -4.40 7.32
C LEU A 128 -5.89 -4.38 6.45
N MET A 129 -5.79 -3.89 5.21
CA MET A 129 -6.88 -3.94 4.23
C MET A 129 -6.33 -4.09 2.82
N HIS A 130 -6.58 -5.25 2.20
CA HIS A 130 -6.10 -5.60 0.86
C HIS A 130 -7.28 -5.93 -0.07
N PHE A 131 -7.79 -4.89 -0.75
CA PHE A 131 -8.82 -4.91 -1.78
C PHE A 131 -10.25 -5.32 -1.35
N GLY A 132 -10.51 -5.48 -0.06
CA GLY A 132 -11.84 -5.87 0.39
C GLY A 132 -12.17 -5.42 1.82
N VAL A 133 -13.42 -5.57 2.20
CA VAL A 133 -13.94 -5.25 3.54
C VAL A 133 -14.80 -6.41 4.05
N PRO A 134 -15.09 -6.50 5.38
CA PRO A 134 -16.07 -7.44 5.93
C PRO A 134 -17.45 -7.29 5.27
N ASP A 135 -18.17 -8.41 5.14
CA ASP A 135 -19.49 -8.43 4.48
C ASP A 135 -20.51 -7.52 5.20
N TRP A 136 -20.43 -7.40 6.52
CA TRP A 136 -21.31 -6.53 7.29
C TRP A 136 -21.07 -5.02 7.07
N ILE A 137 -19.88 -4.63 6.59
CA ILE A 137 -19.58 -3.26 6.13
C ILE A 137 -20.13 -3.03 4.72
N GLY A 138 -20.20 -4.08 3.92
CA GLY A 138 -20.70 -4.06 2.54
C GLY A 138 -19.61 -3.74 1.54
N ASN A 139 -19.35 -2.44 1.28
CA ASN A 139 -18.37 -2.01 0.29
C ASN A 139 -17.84 -0.60 0.59
N PHE A 140 -17.06 -0.03 -0.31
CA PHE A 140 -16.40 1.27 -0.14
C PHE A 140 -17.33 2.48 -0.26
N GLN A 141 -18.58 2.29 -0.66
CA GLN A 141 -19.60 3.37 -0.63
C GLN A 141 -20.14 3.61 0.78
N ASN A 142 -19.84 2.73 1.75
CA ASN A 142 -20.31 2.88 3.13
C ASN A 142 -19.58 4.04 3.86
N PRO A 143 -20.27 5.10 4.29
CA PRO A 143 -19.65 6.24 4.98
C PRO A 143 -19.16 5.92 6.40
N GLU A 144 -19.52 4.77 6.97
CA GLU A 144 -19.03 4.32 8.27
C GLU A 144 -17.72 3.54 8.20
N LEU A 145 -17.26 3.20 6.98
CA LEU A 145 -16.00 2.47 6.78
C LEU A 145 -14.80 3.06 7.55
N PRO A 146 -14.54 4.39 7.52
CA PRO A 146 -13.39 4.96 8.22
C PRO A 146 -13.41 4.69 9.72
N VAL A 147 -14.61 4.74 10.33
CA VAL A 147 -14.79 4.51 11.77
C VAL A 147 -14.56 3.06 12.15
N HIS A 148 -15.15 2.15 11.39
CA HIS A 148 -15.00 0.70 11.63
C HIS A 148 -13.59 0.21 11.37
N PHE A 149 -12.95 0.70 10.32
CA PHE A 149 -11.58 0.35 10.02
C PHE A 149 -10.60 0.88 11.09
N ALA A 150 -10.81 2.11 11.56
CA ALA A 150 -10.03 2.68 12.66
C ALA A 150 -10.14 1.84 13.94
N GLU A 151 -11.34 1.35 14.27
CA GLU A 151 -11.56 0.45 15.40
C GLU A 151 -10.73 -0.84 15.25
N TYR A 152 -10.75 -1.46 14.06
CA TYR A 152 -9.96 -2.65 13.76
C TYR A 152 -8.45 -2.38 13.87
N CYS A 153 -7.95 -1.32 13.28
CA CYS A 153 -6.54 -0.93 13.34
C CYS A 153 -6.06 -0.74 14.79
N GLY A 154 -6.86 -0.08 15.62
CA GLY A 154 -6.58 0.08 17.04
C GLY A 154 -6.54 -1.25 17.78
N ALA A 155 -7.49 -2.14 17.51
CA ALA A 155 -7.54 -3.47 18.11
C ALA A 155 -6.32 -4.32 17.73
N VAL A 156 -5.88 -4.28 16.45
CA VAL A 156 -4.65 -4.95 15.99
C VAL A 156 -3.41 -4.43 16.72
N ALA A 157 -3.24 -3.10 16.77
CA ALA A 157 -2.07 -2.48 17.40
C ALA A 157 -2.00 -2.78 18.91
N GLN A 158 -3.15 -2.81 19.57
CA GLN A 158 -3.25 -3.20 20.98
C GLN A 158 -2.96 -4.68 21.21
N ARG A 159 -3.43 -5.57 20.31
CA ARG A 159 -3.25 -7.02 20.45
C ARG A 159 -1.82 -7.47 20.18
N TYR A 160 -1.15 -6.85 19.20
CA TYR A 160 0.22 -7.19 18.81
C TYR A 160 1.21 -6.03 19.09
N PRO A 161 1.44 -5.69 20.37
CA PRO A 161 2.21 -4.49 20.73
C PRO A 161 3.71 -4.56 20.36
N TRP A 162 4.19 -5.69 19.86
CA TRP A 162 5.55 -5.90 19.38
C TRP A 162 5.72 -5.54 17.88
N VAL A 163 4.61 -5.35 17.15
CA VAL A 163 4.64 -4.93 15.74
C VAL A 163 4.87 -3.42 15.65
N ARG A 164 5.70 -3.02 14.68
CA ARG A 164 6.02 -1.59 14.43
C ARG A 164 5.65 -1.14 13.03
N PHE A 165 5.68 -2.04 12.03
CA PHE A 165 5.45 -1.69 10.65
C PHE A 165 4.03 -2.05 10.22
N TYR A 166 3.36 -1.10 9.57
CA TYR A 166 1.99 -1.27 9.11
C TYR A 166 1.79 -0.69 7.72
N THR A 167 1.01 -1.38 6.88
CA THR A 167 0.34 -0.85 5.70
C THR A 167 -1.15 -0.82 6.02
N PRO A 168 -1.73 0.31 6.47
CA PRO A 168 -3.15 0.31 6.85
C PRO A 168 -4.04 -0.09 5.68
N VAL A 169 -3.83 0.49 4.50
CA VAL A 169 -4.58 0.15 3.28
C VAL A 169 -3.62 -0.04 2.13
N ASN A 170 -3.67 -1.20 1.48
CA ASN A 170 -2.93 -1.46 0.26
C ASN A 170 -3.56 -0.76 -0.94
N GLU A 171 -2.76 -0.06 -1.74
CA GLU A 171 -3.11 0.54 -3.03
C GLU A 171 -4.48 1.26 -3.03
N ILE A 172 -4.58 2.34 -2.28
CA ILE A 172 -5.84 3.12 -2.12
C ILE A 172 -6.43 3.49 -3.49
N TYR A 173 -5.59 3.98 -4.42
CA TYR A 173 -6.03 4.40 -5.74
C TYR A 173 -6.62 3.25 -6.55
N VAL A 174 -5.90 2.12 -6.63
CA VAL A 174 -6.36 0.93 -7.37
C VAL A 174 -7.60 0.33 -6.73
N THR A 175 -7.65 0.23 -5.39
CA THR A 175 -8.81 -0.26 -4.66
C THR A 175 -10.08 0.53 -5.01
N ALA A 176 -10.00 1.86 -4.95
CA ALA A 176 -11.15 2.73 -5.28
C ALA A 176 -11.52 2.64 -6.76
N ARG A 177 -10.52 2.66 -7.65
CA ARG A 177 -10.73 2.62 -9.10
C ARG A 177 -11.34 1.31 -9.56
N ALA A 178 -10.73 0.18 -9.18
CA ALA A 178 -11.21 -1.14 -9.58
C ALA A 178 -12.63 -1.42 -9.06
N SER A 179 -12.97 -0.93 -7.86
CA SER A 179 -14.27 -1.15 -7.24
C SER A 179 -15.38 -0.24 -7.82
N ALA A 180 -15.09 1.06 -8.02
CA ALA A 180 -16.12 2.04 -8.26
C ALA A 180 -16.06 2.74 -9.63
N LYS A 181 -14.93 2.64 -10.37
CA LYS A 181 -14.78 3.24 -11.71
C LYS A 181 -14.66 2.19 -12.82
N ASP A 182 -13.90 1.12 -12.60
CA ASP A 182 -13.68 0.08 -13.60
C ASP A 182 -14.69 -1.08 -13.48
N GLY A 183 -15.41 -1.16 -12.36
CA GLY A 183 -16.47 -2.17 -12.13
C GLY A 183 -15.94 -3.59 -12.03
N ILE A 184 -14.75 -3.77 -11.44
CA ILE A 184 -14.06 -5.05 -11.35
C ILE A 184 -14.38 -5.77 -10.04
N TRP A 185 -14.31 -5.03 -8.91
CA TRP A 185 -14.42 -5.58 -7.54
C TRP A 185 -15.54 -4.94 -6.74
N ASN A 186 -15.86 -5.57 -5.63
CA ASN A 186 -16.73 -5.06 -4.57
C ASN A 186 -18.07 -4.53 -5.07
N GLU A 187 -18.29 -3.22 -5.07
CA GLU A 187 -19.51 -2.59 -5.55
C GLU A 187 -19.70 -2.63 -7.07
N GLN A 188 -18.66 -2.92 -7.84
CA GLN A 188 -18.65 -3.06 -9.30
C GLN A 188 -19.33 -1.88 -10.03
N LEU A 189 -19.19 -0.67 -9.52
CA LEU A 189 -19.70 0.55 -10.14
C LEU A 189 -18.77 1.05 -11.26
N LYS A 190 -19.31 1.89 -12.16
CA LYS A 190 -18.59 2.48 -13.30
C LYS A 190 -18.92 3.97 -13.40
N ASP A 191 -18.65 4.70 -12.33
CA ASP A 191 -19.11 6.06 -12.16
C ASP A 191 -18.07 6.91 -11.41
N ASP A 192 -17.84 8.14 -11.89
CA ASP A 192 -16.82 9.03 -11.33
C ASP A 192 -17.19 9.49 -9.92
N ARG A 193 -18.45 9.66 -9.63
CA ARG A 193 -18.93 10.04 -8.29
C ARG A 193 -18.74 8.89 -7.30
N ALA A 194 -19.02 7.65 -7.74
CA ALA A 194 -18.77 6.46 -6.93
C ALA A 194 -17.26 6.29 -6.67
N PHE A 195 -16.42 6.53 -7.68
CA PHE A 195 -14.96 6.50 -7.54
C PHE A 195 -14.47 7.51 -6.50
N ILE A 196 -14.93 8.77 -6.57
CA ILE A 196 -14.53 9.78 -5.57
C ILE A 196 -15.10 9.44 -4.19
N THR A 197 -16.28 8.83 -4.11
CA THR A 197 -16.84 8.34 -2.84
C THR A 197 -15.98 7.23 -2.24
N ALA A 198 -15.61 6.22 -3.00
CA ALA A 198 -14.70 5.17 -2.55
C ALA A 198 -13.33 5.74 -2.15
N MET A 199 -12.74 6.60 -3.00
CA MET A 199 -11.45 7.25 -2.75
C MET A 199 -11.42 7.98 -1.40
N LYS A 200 -12.40 8.83 -1.12
CA LYS A 200 -12.45 9.59 0.13
C LYS A 200 -12.70 8.69 1.35
N HIS A 201 -13.55 7.66 1.24
CA HIS A 201 -13.80 6.74 2.35
C HIS A 201 -12.57 5.88 2.68
N ILE A 202 -11.90 5.32 1.65
CA ILE A 202 -10.70 4.49 1.83
C ILE A 202 -9.54 5.32 2.38
N THR A 203 -9.32 6.53 1.82
CA THR A 203 -8.26 7.41 2.32
C THR A 203 -8.53 7.87 3.75
N ALA A 204 -9.78 8.22 4.06
CA ALA A 204 -10.16 8.57 5.43
C ALA A 204 -9.98 7.37 6.39
N ALA A 205 -10.30 6.15 5.94
CA ALA A 205 -10.05 4.92 6.69
C ALA A 205 -8.55 4.73 6.98
N SER A 206 -7.68 4.94 5.98
CA SER A 206 -6.22 4.89 6.17
C SER A 206 -5.74 5.92 7.19
N ILE A 207 -6.19 7.18 7.10
CA ILE A 207 -5.82 8.25 8.03
C ILE A 207 -6.25 7.92 9.47
N MET A 208 -7.50 7.53 9.64
CA MET A 208 -8.06 7.17 10.95
C MET A 208 -7.41 5.91 11.51
N GLY A 209 -7.10 4.93 10.65
CA GLY A 209 -6.33 3.73 11.00
C GLY A 209 -4.96 4.09 11.54
N ASN A 210 -4.21 4.96 10.83
CA ASN A 210 -2.90 5.45 11.27
C ASN A 210 -2.98 6.11 12.65
N GLN A 211 -4.00 6.92 12.90
CA GLN A 211 -4.19 7.58 14.20
C GLN A 211 -4.42 6.57 15.32
N GLN A 212 -5.23 5.54 15.08
CA GLN A 212 -5.47 4.51 16.08
C GLN A 212 -4.26 3.61 16.31
N ILE A 213 -3.49 3.28 15.25
CA ILE A 213 -2.22 2.57 15.40
C ILE A 213 -1.26 3.39 16.27
N ALA A 214 -1.04 4.67 15.93
CA ALA A 214 -0.12 5.54 16.64
C ALA A 214 -0.52 5.78 18.11
N ARG A 215 -1.81 5.72 18.44
CA ARG A 215 -2.30 5.81 19.82
C ARG A 215 -1.78 4.68 20.70
N TYR A 216 -1.68 3.45 20.15
CA TYR A 216 -1.20 2.27 20.88
C TYR A 216 0.29 1.97 20.60
N ARG A 217 0.80 2.46 19.48
CA ARG A 217 2.19 2.32 19.03
C ARG A 217 2.74 3.66 18.55
N PRO A 218 3.12 4.56 19.47
CA PRO A 218 3.65 5.88 19.11
C PRO A 218 4.91 5.84 18.23
N ASP A 219 5.67 4.73 18.29
CA ASP A 219 6.85 4.45 17.47
C ASP A 219 6.54 3.67 16.19
N CYS A 220 5.28 3.64 15.75
CA CYS A 220 4.89 2.94 14.54
C CYS A 220 5.52 3.56 13.28
N ILE A 221 5.77 2.68 12.32
CA ILE A 221 6.26 3.01 10.99
C ILE A 221 5.19 2.60 9.99
N ILE A 222 4.72 3.55 9.21
CA ILE A 222 3.71 3.32 8.19
C ILE A 222 4.40 3.18 6.85
N VAL A 223 4.24 2.03 6.22
CA VAL A 223 4.69 1.77 4.85
C VAL A 223 3.45 1.82 3.96
N GLN A 224 3.15 2.99 3.41
CA GLN A 224 2.01 3.14 2.53
C GLN A 224 2.34 2.59 1.15
N SER A 225 1.80 1.41 0.83
CA SER A 225 1.92 0.78 -0.50
C SER A 225 0.92 1.43 -1.46
N GLU A 226 1.40 1.91 -2.60
CA GLU A 226 0.56 2.53 -3.62
C GLU A 226 1.06 2.19 -5.03
N SER A 227 0.13 1.93 -5.93
CA SER A 227 0.43 1.58 -7.31
C SER A 227 1.02 2.76 -8.08
N ALA A 228 2.10 2.53 -8.80
CA ALA A 228 2.75 3.53 -9.63
C ALA A 228 2.29 3.41 -11.09
N GLU A 229 1.12 3.94 -11.41
CA GLU A 229 0.50 3.83 -12.73
C GLU A 229 0.81 5.00 -13.67
N TYR A 230 0.84 4.73 -14.99
CA TYR A 230 0.97 5.77 -16.02
C TYR A 230 0.34 5.34 -17.35
N ILE A 231 -0.25 6.29 -18.09
CA ILE A 231 -0.79 6.07 -19.43
C ILE A 231 -0.03 6.94 -20.41
N HIS A 232 0.67 6.30 -21.35
CA HIS A 232 1.35 6.93 -22.44
C HIS A 232 0.38 7.23 -23.59
N GLU A 233 0.37 8.44 -24.09
CA GLU A 233 -0.45 8.86 -25.21
C GLU A 233 0.41 8.93 -26.48
N MET A 234 0.13 8.06 -27.45
CA MET A 234 0.85 8.06 -28.74
C MET A 234 0.16 8.90 -29.83
N ARG A 235 -1.02 9.45 -29.55
CA ARG A 235 -1.68 10.38 -30.46
C ARG A 235 -0.95 11.73 -30.48
N ALA A 236 -1.08 12.48 -31.55
CA ALA A 236 -0.36 13.75 -31.72
C ALA A 236 -0.70 14.81 -30.66
N VAL A 237 -1.86 14.71 -30.03
CA VAL A 237 -2.33 15.61 -28.97
C VAL A 237 -2.80 14.76 -27.81
N GLU A 238 -2.23 15.00 -26.62
CA GLU A 238 -2.68 14.36 -25.40
C GLU A 238 -4.12 14.77 -25.09
N SER A 239 -4.99 13.78 -24.85
CA SER A 239 -6.37 14.06 -24.48
C SER A 239 -6.46 14.60 -23.04
N ALA A 240 -7.45 15.47 -22.79
CA ALA A 240 -7.71 15.98 -21.45
C ALA A 240 -8.02 14.85 -20.46
N GLU A 241 -8.67 13.78 -20.92
CA GLU A 241 -8.97 12.60 -20.11
C GLU A 241 -7.70 11.88 -19.65
N ILE A 242 -6.76 11.60 -20.54
CA ILE A 242 -5.50 10.90 -20.19
C ILE A 242 -4.64 11.76 -19.28
N ARG A 243 -4.54 13.06 -19.56
CA ARG A 243 -3.85 14.01 -18.69
C ARG A 243 -4.44 14.00 -17.28
N LEU A 244 -5.76 14.02 -17.16
CA LEU A 244 -6.45 13.95 -15.86
C LEU A 244 -6.18 12.59 -15.16
N GLN A 245 -6.26 11.48 -15.88
CA GLN A 245 -5.96 10.15 -15.31
C GLN A 245 -4.52 10.06 -14.77
N ASN A 246 -3.54 10.58 -15.52
CA ASN A 246 -2.15 10.63 -15.08
C ASN A 246 -1.93 11.54 -13.86
N LYS A 247 -2.77 12.55 -13.63
CA LYS A 247 -2.76 13.38 -12.43
C LYS A 247 -3.47 12.70 -11.27
N LEU A 248 -4.58 12.01 -11.52
CA LEU A 248 -5.38 11.30 -10.50
C LEU A 248 -4.61 10.20 -9.76
N ARG A 249 -3.54 9.64 -10.35
CA ARG A 249 -2.69 8.64 -9.68
C ARG A 249 -2.04 9.14 -8.38
N PHE A 250 -1.94 10.45 -8.19
CA PHE A 250 -1.41 11.05 -6.97
C PHE A 250 -2.48 11.35 -5.91
N LEU A 251 -3.77 11.28 -6.29
CA LEU A 251 -4.86 11.78 -5.44
C LEU A 251 -4.91 11.10 -4.07
N SER A 252 -4.74 9.77 -4.01
CA SER A 252 -4.74 9.01 -2.75
C SER A 252 -3.68 9.54 -1.78
N LEU A 253 -2.45 9.70 -2.25
CA LEU A 253 -1.33 10.19 -1.44
C LEU A 253 -1.41 11.70 -1.18
N ASP A 254 -1.95 12.49 -2.11
CA ASP A 254 -2.20 13.92 -1.89
C ASP A 254 -3.18 14.14 -0.73
N LEU A 255 -4.26 13.35 -0.69
CA LEU A 255 -5.22 13.38 0.39
C LEU A 255 -4.64 12.81 1.69
N LEU A 256 -3.88 11.73 1.60
CA LEU A 256 -3.26 11.08 2.78
C LEU A 256 -2.24 12.00 3.46
N TYR A 257 -1.35 12.61 2.67
CA TYR A 257 -0.26 13.44 3.18
C TYR A 257 -0.58 14.94 3.26
N ALA A 258 -1.86 15.31 3.07
CA ALA A 258 -2.30 16.72 3.03
C ALA A 258 -1.47 17.57 2.04
N HIS A 259 -1.07 16.98 0.91
CA HIS A 259 -0.28 17.65 -0.12
C HIS A 259 -1.16 18.49 -1.03
N THR A 260 -0.60 19.56 -1.62
CA THR A 260 -1.32 20.42 -2.57
C THR A 260 -1.84 19.61 -3.76
N ILE A 261 -3.14 19.66 -4.00
CA ILE A 261 -3.81 18.98 -5.10
C ILE A 261 -3.77 19.84 -6.36
N ASP A 262 -3.49 19.22 -7.53
CA ASP A 262 -3.60 19.89 -8.83
C ASP A 262 -5.01 20.47 -9.03
N ALA A 263 -5.11 21.68 -9.61
CA ALA A 263 -6.39 22.39 -9.74
C ALA A 263 -7.42 21.62 -10.59
N GLU A 264 -7.00 20.91 -11.63
CA GLU A 264 -7.89 20.09 -12.47
C GLU A 264 -8.42 18.88 -11.68
N VAL A 265 -7.57 18.24 -10.87
CA VAL A 265 -7.95 17.15 -9.97
C VAL A 265 -8.89 17.64 -8.88
N LEU A 266 -8.63 18.83 -8.29
CA LEU A 266 -9.51 19.42 -7.28
C LEU A 266 -10.92 19.69 -7.84
N LEU A 267 -11.01 20.28 -9.03
CA LEU A 267 -12.30 20.50 -9.69
C LEU A 267 -13.01 19.17 -9.95
N TYR A 268 -12.32 18.19 -10.48
CA TYR A 268 -12.87 16.85 -10.70
C TYR A 268 -13.41 16.24 -9.40
N CYS A 269 -12.72 16.36 -8.28
CA CYS A 269 -13.18 15.86 -6.98
C CYS A 269 -14.47 16.58 -6.55
N LEU A 270 -14.54 17.92 -6.66
CA LEU A 270 -15.71 18.72 -6.26
C LEU A 270 -16.92 18.42 -7.15
N ASP A 271 -16.73 18.29 -8.46
CA ASP A 271 -17.79 17.97 -9.42
C ASP A 271 -18.35 16.56 -9.20
N ASN A 272 -17.54 15.65 -8.67
CA ASN A 272 -17.90 14.26 -8.38
C ASN A 272 -18.22 13.99 -6.91
N GLY A 273 -18.61 14.99 -6.15
CA GLY A 273 -19.28 14.84 -4.86
C GLY A 273 -18.37 14.89 -3.63
N MET A 274 -17.11 15.29 -3.77
CA MET A 274 -16.31 15.70 -2.62
C MET A 274 -16.72 17.12 -2.20
N THR A 275 -17.07 17.30 -0.95
CA THR A 275 -17.44 18.62 -0.43
C THR A 275 -16.19 19.44 -0.06
N ARG A 276 -16.33 20.76 0.02
CA ARG A 276 -15.25 21.63 0.49
C ARG A 276 -14.89 21.36 1.95
N GLU A 277 -15.85 20.92 2.77
CA GLU A 277 -15.58 20.53 4.16
C GLU A 277 -14.76 19.26 4.24
N GLU A 278 -15.08 18.23 3.43
CA GLU A 278 -14.29 17.01 3.33
C GLU A 278 -12.87 17.30 2.84
N MET A 279 -12.73 18.11 1.78
CA MET A 279 -11.42 18.53 1.29
C MET A 279 -10.60 19.24 2.37
N LYS A 280 -11.23 20.17 3.11
CA LYS A 280 -10.59 20.87 4.21
C LYS A 280 -10.13 19.92 5.32
N TRP A 281 -10.92 18.88 5.59
CA TRP A 281 -10.56 17.84 6.54
C TRP A 281 -9.31 17.05 6.08
N PHE A 282 -9.23 16.67 4.80
CA PHE A 282 -8.03 16.00 4.25
C PHE A 282 -6.78 16.89 4.33
N MET A 283 -6.93 18.18 4.12
CA MET A 283 -5.81 19.15 4.12
C MET A 283 -5.42 19.64 5.53
N ALA A 284 -5.97 19.09 6.60
CA ALA A 284 -5.68 19.54 7.96
C ALA A 284 -4.31 19.10 8.51
N GLY A 285 -3.62 18.20 7.84
CA GLY A 285 -2.28 17.74 8.22
C GLY A 285 -2.04 16.27 7.88
N GLU A 286 -0.78 15.84 7.99
CA GLU A 286 -0.40 14.45 7.78
C GLU A 286 -0.86 13.55 8.94
N PRO A 287 -1.10 12.23 8.71
CA PRO A 287 -1.36 11.31 9.79
C PRO A 287 -0.08 11.07 10.63
N PRO A 288 -0.23 10.68 11.91
CA PRO A 288 0.90 10.41 12.78
C PRO A 288 1.68 9.16 12.36
N GLY A 289 2.85 8.97 12.96
CA GLY A 289 3.77 7.87 12.67
C GLY A 289 4.83 8.25 11.64
N TYR A 290 5.89 7.46 11.58
CA TYR A 290 6.93 7.66 10.57
C TYR A 290 6.46 7.11 9.23
N GLN A 291 6.41 7.96 8.20
CA GLN A 291 5.84 7.61 6.90
C GLN A 291 6.92 7.19 5.91
N ILE A 292 6.80 5.98 5.37
CA ILE A 292 7.56 5.46 4.24
C ILE A 292 6.60 5.33 3.06
N MET A 293 6.96 5.89 1.93
CA MET A 293 6.18 5.79 0.70
C MET A 293 6.56 4.51 -0.05
N GLY A 294 5.62 3.58 -0.17
CA GLY A 294 5.74 2.39 -0.99
C GLY A 294 5.29 2.65 -2.41
N ASN A 295 6.06 2.17 -3.38
CA ASN A 295 5.63 2.14 -4.78
C ASN A 295 5.61 0.71 -5.29
N ASP A 296 4.42 0.22 -5.59
CA ASP A 296 4.17 -1.05 -6.26
C ASP A 296 4.31 -0.85 -7.76
N TYR A 297 5.10 -1.70 -8.41
CA TYR A 297 5.35 -1.55 -9.82
C TYR A 297 5.43 -2.89 -10.55
N TYR A 298 4.59 -3.02 -11.55
CA TYR A 298 4.51 -4.15 -12.45
C TYR A 298 4.53 -3.64 -13.89
N GLY A 299 5.00 -4.42 -14.85
CA GLY A 299 5.02 -4.01 -16.26
C GLY A 299 3.67 -3.53 -16.79
N ARG A 300 2.56 -4.07 -16.25
CA ARG A 300 1.18 -3.67 -16.59
C ARG A 300 0.70 -2.35 -15.98
N ASN A 301 1.46 -1.75 -15.07
CA ASN A 301 1.12 -0.43 -14.53
C ASN A 301 1.31 0.69 -15.54
N GLU A 302 2.15 0.46 -16.53
CA GLU A 302 2.26 1.36 -17.67
C GLU A 302 1.40 0.87 -18.83
N LYS A 303 0.64 1.77 -19.43
CA LYS A 303 -0.25 1.50 -20.56
C LYS A 303 0.05 2.47 -21.69
N ILE A 304 -0.22 2.05 -22.92
CA ILE A 304 -0.08 2.88 -24.13
C ILE A 304 -1.44 2.98 -24.81
N ILE A 305 -1.87 4.20 -25.11
CA ILE A 305 -2.96 4.44 -26.07
C ILE A 305 -2.36 4.61 -27.45
N LYS A 306 -2.65 3.66 -28.34
CA LYS A 306 -2.22 3.67 -29.73
C LYS A 306 -2.96 4.76 -30.55
N PRO A 307 -2.45 5.15 -31.74
CA PRO A 307 -3.12 6.13 -32.59
C PRO A 307 -4.57 5.77 -32.95
N ASN A 308 -4.90 4.49 -33.01
CA ASN A 308 -6.27 3.98 -33.28
C ASN A 308 -7.20 3.99 -32.03
N GLY A 309 -6.67 4.42 -30.86
CA GLY A 309 -7.41 4.46 -29.61
C GLY A 309 -7.33 3.19 -28.75
N ASP A 310 -6.66 2.14 -29.22
CA ASP A 310 -6.51 0.91 -28.44
C ASP A 310 -5.60 1.13 -27.24
N LEU A 311 -6.05 0.69 -26.06
CA LEU A 311 -5.26 0.64 -24.83
C LEU A 311 -4.57 -0.72 -24.72
N CYS A 312 -3.26 -0.73 -24.56
CA CYS A 312 -2.48 -1.94 -24.30
C CYS A 312 -1.45 -1.73 -23.21
N GLU A 313 -0.92 -2.80 -22.65
CA GLU A 313 0.20 -2.76 -21.73
C GLU A 313 1.45 -2.21 -22.44
N ALA A 314 2.18 -1.35 -21.75
CA ALA A 314 3.39 -0.70 -22.27
C ALA A 314 4.66 -1.43 -21.84
N GLU A 315 4.52 -2.38 -20.93
CA GLU A 315 5.62 -2.96 -20.17
C GLU A 315 6.33 -1.86 -19.34
N ASP A 316 7.60 -1.62 -19.57
CA ASP A 316 8.47 -0.80 -18.73
C ASP A 316 9.08 0.33 -19.60
N VAL A 317 8.27 1.37 -19.86
CA VAL A 317 8.70 2.54 -20.66
C VAL A 317 9.38 3.59 -19.79
N LEU A 318 8.72 4.07 -18.73
CA LEU A 318 9.33 4.95 -17.72
C LEU A 318 10.13 4.15 -16.72
N GLY A 319 9.60 3.00 -16.32
CA GLY A 319 10.16 2.12 -15.33
C GLY A 319 10.00 2.64 -13.91
N TRP A 320 10.20 1.73 -12.95
CA TRP A 320 10.09 2.04 -11.53
C TRP A 320 10.97 3.23 -11.11
N TYR A 321 12.18 3.33 -11.67
CA TYR A 321 13.10 4.43 -11.37
C TYR A 321 12.48 5.81 -11.64
N THR A 322 11.96 6.02 -12.85
CA THR A 322 11.40 7.35 -13.26
C THR A 322 10.10 7.63 -12.51
N MET A 323 9.24 6.63 -12.39
CA MET A 323 7.96 6.76 -11.70
C MET A 323 8.17 7.11 -10.23
N THR A 324 8.99 6.33 -9.54
CA THR A 324 9.28 6.54 -8.11
C THR A 324 9.96 7.88 -7.85
N LYS A 325 10.83 8.33 -8.78
CA LYS A 325 11.44 9.66 -8.67
C LYS A 325 10.41 10.78 -8.68
N GLN A 326 9.36 10.69 -9.53
CA GLN A 326 8.25 11.65 -9.55
C GLN A 326 7.49 11.67 -8.21
N TYR A 327 7.22 10.50 -7.61
CA TYR A 327 6.60 10.41 -6.29
C TYR A 327 7.52 10.98 -5.20
N TYR A 328 8.81 10.64 -5.22
CA TYR A 328 9.77 11.19 -4.25
C TYR A 328 9.92 12.71 -4.36
N GLU A 329 9.99 13.25 -5.57
CA GLU A 329 10.06 14.70 -5.78
C GLU A 329 8.83 15.44 -5.25
N ARG A 330 7.66 14.76 -5.27
CA ARG A 330 6.42 15.30 -4.77
C ARG A 330 6.31 15.24 -3.24
N TYR A 331 6.62 14.10 -2.62
CA TYR A 331 6.31 13.85 -1.20
C TYR A 331 7.51 13.87 -0.28
N ARG A 332 8.73 13.76 -0.80
CA ARG A 332 10.00 13.79 -0.03
C ARG A 332 10.05 12.83 1.15
N LYS A 333 9.45 11.64 1.01
CA LYS A 333 9.46 10.58 2.03
C LYS A 333 10.45 9.48 1.64
N PRO A 334 11.04 8.74 2.60
CA PRO A 334 11.77 7.52 2.27
C PRO A 334 10.91 6.59 1.42
N VAL A 335 11.56 5.84 0.54
CA VAL A 335 10.89 5.00 -0.47
C VAL A 335 11.12 3.53 -0.18
N PHE A 336 10.09 2.73 -0.38
CA PHE A 336 10.17 1.28 -0.41
C PHE A 336 9.62 0.77 -1.76
N HIS A 337 10.35 -0.11 -2.44
CA HIS A 337 9.79 -0.86 -3.55
C HIS A 337 8.94 -1.99 -2.97
N THR A 338 7.66 -1.72 -2.76
CA THR A 338 6.80 -2.54 -1.92
C THR A 338 6.27 -3.78 -2.61
N GLU A 339 6.11 -3.74 -3.94
CA GLU A 339 5.69 -4.91 -4.72
C GLU A 339 6.26 -4.89 -6.14
N THR A 340 6.70 -6.05 -6.62
CA THR A 340 6.96 -6.31 -8.04
C THR A 340 7.00 -7.79 -8.34
N ASN A 341 6.60 -8.17 -9.54
CA ASN A 341 6.80 -9.47 -10.17
C ASN A 341 6.55 -9.38 -11.68
N THR A 342 6.65 -10.52 -12.36
CA THR A 342 6.14 -10.71 -13.72
C THR A 342 5.49 -12.08 -13.85
N PHE A 343 4.43 -12.19 -14.64
CA PHE A 343 3.75 -13.46 -14.90
C PHE A 343 4.48 -14.33 -15.95
N ASN A 344 5.46 -13.75 -16.63
CA ASN A 344 6.33 -14.52 -17.52
C ASN A 344 7.48 -15.14 -16.72
N ALA A 345 7.32 -16.39 -16.31
CA ALA A 345 8.32 -17.10 -15.53
C ALA A 345 9.70 -17.16 -16.20
N LYS A 346 9.77 -17.04 -17.54
CA LYS A 346 11.05 -17.05 -18.28
C LYS A 346 11.82 -15.75 -18.14
N ASP A 347 11.10 -14.65 -17.92
CA ASP A 347 11.68 -13.32 -17.79
C ASP A 347 11.83 -12.88 -16.32
N ALA A 348 11.36 -13.70 -15.38
CA ALA A 348 11.28 -13.34 -13.97
C ALA A 348 12.65 -12.98 -13.36
N GLU A 349 13.71 -13.71 -13.68
CA GLU A 349 15.07 -13.43 -13.21
C GLU A 349 15.59 -12.12 -13.81
N CYS A 350 15.39 -11.90 -15.13
CA CYS A 350 15.76 -10.64 -15.77
C CYS A 350 15.00 -9.45 -15.18
N TRP A 351 13.69 -9.63 -14.91
CA TRP A 351 12.88 -8.62 -14.26
C TRP A 351 13.37 -8.30 -12.84
N LEU A 352 13.68 -9.31 -12.04
CA LEU A 352 14.25 -9.15 -10.71
C LEU A 352 15.51 -8.29 -10.72
N TRP A 353 16.48 -8.65 -11.56
CA TRP A 353 17.75 -7.91 -11.67
C TRP A 353 17.56 -6.51 -12.23
N LYS A 354 16.64 -6.31 -13.17
CA LYS A 354 16.27 -4.98 -13.69
C LYS A 354 15.71 -4.08 -12.60
N GLN A 355 14.78 -4.59 -11.78
CA GLN A 355 14.23 -3.81 -10.67
C GLN A 355 15.30 -3.51 -9.61
N TRP A 356 16.19 -4.45 -9.34
CA TRP A 356 17.32 -4.20 -8.44
C TRP A 356 18.26 -3.11 -8.96
N VAL A 357 18.57 -3.11 -10.25
CA VAL A 357 19.35 -2.04 -10.89
C VAL A 357 18.65 -0.69 -10.75
N ASN A 358 17.32 -0.64 -10.94
CA ASN A 358 16.53 0.58 -10.73
C ASN A 358 16.63 1.08 -9.29
N VAL A 359 16.57 0.18 -8.30
CA VAL A 359 16.76 0.50 -6.87
C VAL A 359 18.16 1.08 -6.63
N GLN A 360 19.21 0.47 -7.18
CA GLN A 360 20.57 0.98 -7.00
C GLN A 360 20.74 2.36 -7.67
N ARG A 361 20.19 2.54 -8.85
CA ARG A 361 20.26 3.80 -9.60
C ARG A 361 19.60 4.95 -8.84
N ILE A 362 18.38 4.76 -8.34
CA ILE A 362 17.67 5.83 -7.63
C ILE A 362 18.32 6.16 -6.27
N ARG A 363 18.96 5.16 -5.63
CA ARG A 363 19.79 5.38 -4.43
C ARG A 363 21.02 6.23 -4.74
N GLN A 364 21.66 6.03 -5.89
CA GLN A 364 22.79 6.85 -6.34
C GLN A 364 22.38 8.31 -6.61
N ASP A 365 21.12 8.54 -6.97
CA ASP A 365 20.55 9.90 -7.08
C ASP A 365 20.24 10.55 -5.71
N GLY A 366 20.53 9.87 -4.61
CA GLY A 366 20.31 10.38 -3.25
C GLY A 366 18.90 10.16 -2.70
N VAL A 367 18.06 9.35 -3.35
CA VAL A 367 16.75 8.99 -2.83
C VAL A 367 16.91 7.90 -1.76
N PRO A 368 16.37 8.10 -0.55
CA PRO A 368 16.48 7.13 0.55
C PRO A 368 15.55 5.93 0.32
N VAL A 369 16.02 4.95 -0.46
CA VAL A 369 15.28 3.68 -0.64
C VAL A 369 15.64 2.75 0.50
N VAL A 370 14.63 2.33 1.26
CA VAL A 370 14.80 1.54 2.50
C VAL A 370 14.55 0.06 2.31
N GLY A 371 13.96 -0.37 1.20
CA GLY A 371 13.68 -1.79 0.98
C GLY A 371 13.21 -2.13 -0.43
N PHE A 372 13.19 -3.44 -0.69
CA PHE A 372 12.78 -4.08 -1.93
C PHE A 372 12.02 -5.37 -1.65
N THR A 373 10.88 -5.57 -2.29
CA THR A 373 10.01 -6.73 -2.12
C THR A 373 9.77 -7.43 -3.45
N TRP A 374 10.04 -8.71 -3.54
CA TRP A 374 9.43 -9.56 -4.55
C TRP A 374 8.06 -10.02 -4.05
N TYR A 375 7.00 -9.73 -4.78
CA TYR A 375 5.62 -10.07 -4.43
C TYR A 375 5.04 -11.04 -5.48
N SER A 376 4.84 -12.33 -5.14
CA SER A 376 4.70 -12.83 -3.78
C SER A 376 5.60 -14.04 -3.48
N LEU A 377 5.51 -14.56 -2.25
CA LEU A 377 6.20 -15.77 -1.82
C LEU A 377 5.79 -16.98 -2.66
N LEU A 378 4.48 -17.15 -2.87
CA LEU A 378 3.89 -18.22 -3.66
C LEU A 378 3.35 -17.67 -4.98
N ASP A 379 3.15 -18.56 -5.96
CA ASP A 379 2.42 -18.21 -7.17
C ASP A 379 1.04 -17.64 -6.85
N GLN A 380 0.57 -16.74 -7.70
CA GLN A 380 -0.74 -16.12 -7.59
C GLN A 380 -1.78 -16.85 -8.43
N LEU A 381 -3.06 -16.60 -8.14
CA LEU A 381 -4.19 -17.15 -8.88
C LEU A 381 -5.01 -16.02 -9.54
N ASP A 382 -5.36 -16.19 -10.84
CA ASP A 382 -6.27 -15.33 -11.60
C ASP A 382 -5.90 -13.82 -11.66
N TRP A 383 -4.68 -13.45 -11.35
CA TRP A 383 -4.22 -12.06 -11.46
C TRP A 383 -4.01 -11.61 -12.92
N ASP A 384 -3.87 -12.55 -13.85
CA ASP A 384 -3.86 -12.25 -15.30
C ASP A 384 -5.17 -11.62 -15.78
N ILE A 385 -6.24 -11.78 -15.02
CA ILE A 385 -7.55 -11.14 -15.25
C ILE A 385 -7.97 -10.22 -14.10
N SER A 386 -7.05 -9.81 -13.24
CA SER A 386 -7.33 -8.94 -12.08
C SER A 386 -8.45 -9.47 -11.18
N LEU A 387 -8.46 -10.77 -10.91
CA LEU A 387 -9.42 -11.48 -10.04
C LEU A 387 -10.90 -11.34 -10.44
N ARG A 388 -11.21 -10.97 -11.69
CA ARG A 388 -12.62 -10.75 -12.15
C ARG A 388 -13.48 -11.99 -12.11
N GLU A 389 -12.85 -13.16 -12.23
CA GLU A 389 -13.50 -14.47 -12.23
C GLU A 389 -12.69 -15.43 -11.36
N LYS A 390 -13.34 -16.43 -10.79
CA LYS A 390 -12.68 -17.49 -10.04
C LYS A 390 -12.42 -18.69 -10.97
N ARG A 391 -11.26 -18.71 -11.63
CA ARG A 391 -10.82 -19.80 -12.53
C ARG A 391 -9.75 -20.69 -11.88
N LEU A 392 -9.12 -20.22 -10.80
CA LEU A 392 -7.97 -20.86 -10.14
C LEU A 392 -6.78 -21.10 -11.09
N LYS A 393 -6.63 -20.23 -12.09
CA LYS A 393 -5.51 -20.28 -13.02
C LYS A 393 -4.24 -19.78 -12.34
N VAL A 394 -3.20 -20.60 -12.33
CA VAL A 394 -1.91 -20.25 -11.74
C VAL A 394 -1.19 -19.21 -12.60
N ASN A 395 -0.76 -18.11 -11.98
CA ASN A 395 0.17 -17.14 -12.50
C ASN A 395 1.54 -17.41 -11.85
N ALA A 396 2.48 -17.89 -12.65
CA ALA A 396 3.78 -18.39 -12.18
C ALA A 396 4.75 -17.24 -11.87
N CYS A 397 4.48 -16.49 -10.81
CA CYS A 397 5.22 -15.28 -10.42
C CYS A 397 5.82 -15.33 -9.01
N GLY A 398 5.55 -16.40 -8.25
CA GLY A 398 6.06 -16.58 -6.89
C GLY A 398 7.56 -16.88 -6.84
N LEU A 399 8.15 -16.70 -5.66
CA LEU A 399 9.47 -17.24 -5.33
C LEU A 399 9.42 -18.77 -5.26
N TYR A 400 8.27 -19.30 -4.85
CA TYR A 400 7.93 -20.72 -4.82
C TYR A 400 6.63 -20.96 -5.59
N ASP A 401 6.46 -22.16 -6.14
CA ASP A 401 5.19 -22.60 -6.71
C ASP A 401 4.17 -22.97 -5.62
N LEU A 402 2.95 -23.34 -6.02
CA LEU A 402 1.91 -23.75 -5.06
C LEU A 402 2.19 -25.09 -4.37
N ASP A 403 3.13 -25.88 -4.88
CA ASP A 403 3.66 -27.08 -4.20
C ASP A 403 4.79 -26.74 -3.21
N ARG A 404 5.15 -25.45 -3.08
CA ARG A 404 6.23 -24.90 -2.25
C ARG A 404 7.65 -25.30 -2.74
N LYS A 405 7.77 -25.56 -4.04
CA LYS A 405 9.07 -25.77 -4.67
C LYS A 405 9.62 -24.43 -5.15
N ILE A 406 10.90 -24.17 -4.84
CA ILE A 406 11.53 -22.92 -5.23
C ILE A 406 11.61 -22.80 -6.76
N ARG A 407 11.33 -21.59 -7.26
CA ARG A 407 11.45 -21.24 -8.67
C ARG A 407 12.85 -20.66 -8.98
N PRO A 408 13.28 -20.62 -10.25
CA PRO A 408 14.56 -19.99 -10.63
C PRO A 408 14.68 -18.55 -10.10
N VAL A 409 13.62 -17.74 -10.16
CA VAL A 409 13.61 -16.39 -9.59
C VAL A 409 13.78 -16.39 -8.08
N GLY A 410 13.30 -17.42 -7.39
CA GLY A 410 13.51 -17.59 -5.94
C GLY A 410 14.97 -17.85 -5.61
N GLU A 411 15.64 -18.70 -6.39
CA GLU A 411 17.09 -18.94 -6.24
C GLU A 411 17.90 -17.67 -6.53
N SER A 412 17.55 -16.93 -7.58
CA SER A 412 18.18 -15.64 -7.91
C SER A 412 17.94 -14.58 -6.82
N TYR A 413 16.75 -14.56 -6.21
CA TYR A 413 16.46 -13.64 -5.11
C TYR A 413 17.24 -14.00 -3.84
N LYS A 414 17.41 -15.30 -3.56
CA LYS A 414 18.24 -15.78 -2.45
C LYS A 414 19.69 -15.36 -2.62
N MET A 415 20.27 -15.54 -3.81
CA MET A 415 21.62 -15.05 -4.13
C MET A 415 21.72 -13.52 -3.95
N MET A 416 20.72 -12.77 -4.39
CA MET A 416 20.68 -11.31 -4.22
C MET A 416 20.68 -10.92 -2.73
N ILE A 417 19.92 -11.61 -1.88
CA ILE A 417 19.88 -11.37 -0.44
C ILE A 417 21.24 -11.69 0.20
N GLU A 418 21.88 -12.78 -0.18
CA GLU A 418 23.21 -13.16 0.30
C GLU A 418 24.27 -12.11 -0.06
N GLU A 419 24.26 -11.63 -1.30
CA GLU A 419 25.24 -10.65 -1.80
C GLU A 419 24.99 -9.24 -1.24
N PHE A 420 23.73 -8.80 -1.20
CA PHE A 420 23.40 -7.40 -0.90
C PHE A 420 22.73 -7.21 0.47
N GLY A 421 22.47 -8.24 1.25
CA GLY A 421 21.74 -8.17 2.52
C GLY A 421 22.41 -7.36 3.63
N GLN A 422 23.68 -6.95 3.46
CA GLN A 422 24.41 -6.09 4.39
C GLN A 422 24.46 -4.62 3.94
N ILE A 423 23.78 -4.27 2.84
CA ILE A 423 23.70 -2.87 2.41
C ILE A 423 23.01 -2.05 3.52
N THR A 424 23.67 -1.00 3.94
CA THR A 424 23.09 -0.04 4.88
C THR A 424 22.19 0.94 4.15
N VAL A 425 21.10 1.34 4.78
CA VAL A 425 20.34 2.51 4.36
C VAL A 425 21.26 3.71 4.65
N VAL A 426 21.66 4.43 3.59
CA VAL A 426 22.53 5.60 3.75
C VAL A 426 21.74 6.63 4.54
N PRO A 427 22.26 7.08 5.72
CA PRO A 427 21.60 8.14 6.45
C PRO A 427 21.68 9.43 5.64
N HIS A 428 20.57 9.88 5.13
CA HIS A 428 20.43 11.26 4.67
C HIS A 428 19.88 12.16 5.79
N ALA A 429 20.37 11.94 7.02
CA ALA A 429 19.99 12.73 8.19
C ALA A 429 20.14 14.24 7.93
N GLU A 430 21.19 14.66 7.23
CA GLU A 430 21.40 16.05 6.88
C GLU A 430 20.34 16.61 5.92
N MET A 431 19.82 15.81 5.00
CA MET A 431 18.74 16.25 4.10
C MET A 431 17.38 16.34 4.80
N PHE A 432 17.10 15.48 5.77
CA PHE A 432 15.84 15.51 6.50
C PHE A 432 15.75 16.67 7.49
N GLU A 433 16.87 17.08 8.10
CA GLU A 433 16.91 18.27 8.94
C GLU A 433 16.67 19.57 8.16
N PHE A 434 17.11 19.66 6.90
CA PHE A 434 16.89 20.83 6.06
C PHE A 434 15.43 21.01 5.60
N THR A 435 14.67 19.94 5.45
CA THR A 435 13.29 19.98 4.96
C THR A 435 12.24 20.07 6.05
N SER A 436 12.60 19.73 7.31
CA SER A 436 11.69 19.78 8.46
C SER A 436 11.75 21.09 9.26
N ARG A 437 12.67 22.01 8.96
CA ARG A 437 12.65 23.34 9.56
C ARG A 437 11.68 24.25 8.81
N PRO A 438 10.59 24.73 9.41
CA PRO A 438 9.83 25.81 8.82
C PRO A 438 10.79 27.00 8.64
N ALA A 439 10.82 27.57 7.45
CA ALA A 439 11.56 28.78 7.18
C ALA A 439 11.04 29.92 8.10
N THR A 440 11.66 30.07 9.26
CA THR A 440 11.45 31.25 10.08
C THR A 440 12.10 32.43 9.34
N LEU A 441 11.31 33.09 8.49
CA LEU A 441 11.61 34.43 8.03
C LEU A 441 11.73 35.34 9.29
N LYS A 442 12.96 35.59 9.74
CA LYS A 442 13.22 36.73 10.61
C LYS A 442 13.00 37.98 9.79
N VAL A 443 11.86 38.61 9.94
CA VAL A 443 11.68 40.00 9.55
C VAL A 443 12.43 40.81 10.63
N GLU A 444 13.64 41.27 10.31
CA GLU A 444 14.29 42.31 11.08
C GLU A 444 13.48 43.60 10.94
N LYS A 445 13.19 44.21 12.09
CA LYS A 445 12.47 45.50 12.21
C LYS A 445 13.35 46.65 11.80
#